data_478ddfae33b9053271c5124337f3c296
#
_entry.id   478ddfae33b9053271c5124337f3c296
#
_cell.length_a   1.000
_cell.length_b   1.000
_cell.length_c   1.000
_cell.angle_alpha   90.00
_cell.angle_beta   90.00
_cell.angle_gamma   90.00
#
_symmetry.space_group_name_H-M   'P 1'
#
loop_
_entity.id
_entity.type
_entity.pdbx_description
1 polymer ?
#
loop_
_entity_poly.entity_id
_entity_poly.type
_entity_poly.pdbx_seq_one_letter_code
_entity_poly.pdbx_strand_id
1 'polypeptide(L)'
;MSTKIKTWQIVDGKPQIIASTLSEEGRREYDDLETWIASNPALINPDIVIIGRQVQTKSGPLDLLGIDRSGNLLILELKRDMLPRSVLTQAIDYAADIADWPIEKIDDVCIKYTNDSLESVLSQKFPDEDIENMQINETQRIILVGFGIESSLERMINWLSQKYDVNVNAVILNYTRTSSGDELLTQTSIISEELELEKIKRKKFQIPMSDDPGNYDDETLREKLRAYLSQSLHSSRRIKDVLLPVCLENEFITRDRLKEEFVNKGEAADTSSAGYFLALISGQVGQKKNDFLRQVIGYEYPTNPWEKDNYCIRKDYRKLVEDLLKELNDKKN
;
A
#
# COMPACT_ATOMS: atom_id res chain seq x y z
N MET A 1 -28.04 -2.97 14.20
CA MET A 1 -28.88 -4.17 13.94
C MET A 1 -28.29 -4.84 12.72
N SER A 2 -27.76 -6.05 12.87
CA SER A 2 -27.22 -6.77 11.70
C SER A 2 -28.37 -7.10 10.75
N THR A 3 -28.21 -6.76 9.49
CA THR A 3 -29.16 -7.05 8.44
C THR A 3 -29.11 -8.54 8.15
N LYS A 4 -30.14 -9.28 8.56
CA LYS A 4 -30.27 -10.71 8.24
C LYS A 4 -30.58 -10.84 6.75
N ILE A 5 -29.61 -11.29 5.96
CA ILE A 5 -29.84 -11.60 4.54
C ILE A 5 -30.56 -12.92 4.44
N LYS A 6 -31.65 -12.95 3.65
CA LYS A 6 -32.40 -14.17 3.29
C LYS A 6 -32.34 -14.31 1.78
N THR A 7 -31.94 -15.47 1.30
CA THR A 7 -31.84 -15.77 -0.12
C THR A 7 -32.95 -16.70 -0.56
N TRP A 8 -33.58 -16.41 -1.70
CA TRP A 8 -34.60 -17.27 -2.31
C TRP A 8 -34.18 -17.62 -3.74
N GLN A 9 -34.31 -18.86 -4.07
CA GLN A 9 -34.23 -19.34 -5.45
C GLN A 9 -35.64 -19.34 -6.05
N ILE A 10 -35.76 -18.91 -7.30
CA ILE A 10 -37.02 -19.03 -8.04
C ILE A 10 -36.99 -20.37 -8.80
N VAL A 11 -37.86 -21.29 -8.38
CA VAL A 11 -38.03 -22.62 -9.00
C VAL A 11 -39.45 -22.72 -9.52
N ASP A 12 -39.60 -22.94 -10.81
CA ASP A 12 -40.92 -23.00 -11.47
C ASP A 12 -41.83 -21.78 -11.16
N GLY A 13 -41.24 -20.58 -11.14
CA GLY A 13 -41.93 -19.33 -10.85
C GLY A 13 -42.31 -19.12 -9.38
N LYS A 14 -41.84 -19.97 -8.46
CA LYS A 14 -42.11 -19.86 -7.02
C LYS A 14 -40.84 -19.60 -6.22
N PRO A 15 -40.83 -18.62 -5.30
CA PRO A 15 -39.70 -18.39 -4.41
C PRO A 15 -39.58 -19.51 -3.37
N GLN A 16 -38.43 -20.15 -3.31
CA GLN A 16 -38.06 -21.14 -2.29
C GLN A 16 -36.87 -20.60 -1.50
N ILE A 17 -36.97 -20.60 -0.18
CA ILE A 17 -35.86 -20.16 0.67
C ILE A 17 -34.74 -21.16 0.57
N ILE A 18 -33.54 -20.65 0.35
CA ILE A 18 -32.32 -21.45 0.36
C ILE A 18 -31.35 -20.88 1.41
N ALA A 19 -30.79 -21.76 2.22
CA ALA A 19 -29.79 -21.42 3.22
C ALA A 19 -28.88 -22.63 3.39
N SER A 20 -27.59 -22.38 3.36
CA SER A 20 -26.58 -23.35 3.73
C SER A 20 -25.43 -22.63 4.43
N THR A 21 -24.64 -23.34 5.19
CA THR A 21 -23.45 -22.82 5.83
C THR A 21 -22.21 -23.47 5.23
N LEU A 22 -21.07 -22.80 5.32
CA LEU A 22 -19.80 -23.39 4.87
C LEU A 22 -19.51 -24.72 5.58
N SER A 23 -19.81 -24.77 6.88
CA SER A 23 -19.61 -25.97 7.69
C SER A 23 -20.47 -27.15 7.22
N GLU A 24 -21.75 -26.90 6.89
CA GLU A 24 -22.67 -27.93 6.38
C GLU A 24 -22.23 -28.48 5.03
N GLU A 25 -21.63 -27.65 4.18
CA GLU A 25 -21.10 -28.05 2.86
C GLU A 25 -19.65 -28.59 2.93
N GLY A 26 -19.08 -28.78 4.12
CA GLY A 26 -17.75 -29.33 4.32
C GLY A 26 -16.59 -28.40 3.93
N ARG A 27 -16.87 -27.11 3.72
CA ARG A 27 -15.88 -26.08 3.40
C ARG A 27 -15.05 -25.70 4.63
N ARG A 28 -13.79 -25.34 4.44
CA ARG A 28 -12.85 -25.02 5.51
C ARG A 28 -12.44 -23.54 5.51
N GLU A 29 -12.11 -23.01 6.68
CA GLU A 29 -11.64 -21.63 6.86
C GLU A 29 -10.35 -21.38 6.08
N TYR A 30 -9.35 -22.22 6.30
CA TYR A 30 -8.03 -22.06 5.68
C TYR A 30 -8.03 -22.41 4.18
N ASP A 31 -8.60 -23.54 3.80
CA ASP A 31 -8.48 -24.05 2.43
C ASP A 31 -9.39 -23.32 1.45
N ASP A 32 -10.59 -22.91 1.89
CA ASP A 32 -11.59 -22.29 1.03
C ASP A 32 -11.66 -20.76 1.26
N LEU A 33 -12.06 -20.30 2.44
CA LEU A 33 -12.35 -18.89 2.70
C LEU A 33 -11.12 -17.99 2.54
N GLU A 34 -9.99 -18.36 3.15
CA GLU A 34 -8.75 -17.59 2.98
C GLU A 34 -8.31 -17.58 1.52
N THR A 35 -8.42 -18.72 0.83
CA THR A 35 -8.02 -18.81 -0.58
C THR A 35 -8.89 -17.94 -1.48
N TRP A 36 -10.22 -17.91 -1.24
CA TRP A 36 -11.12 -17.04 -2.01
C TRP A 36 -10.80 -15.56 -1.82
N ILE A 37 -10.59 -15.13 -0.59
CA ILE A 37 -10.28 -13.74 -0.28
C ILE A 37 -8.88 -13.37 -0.77
N ALA A 38 -7.89 -14.23 -0.57
CA ALA A 38 -6.52 -13.99 -1.00
C ALA A 38 -6.39 -13.88 -2.54
N SER A 39 -7.14 -14.73 -3.27
CA SER A 39 -7.16 -14.69 -4.74
C SER A 39 -8.08 -13.61 -5.33
N ASN A 40 -9.08 -13.17 -4.57
CA ASN A 40 -10.00 -12.11 -5.00
C ASN A 40 -10.34 -11.16 -3.84
N PRO A 41 -9.43 -10.24 -3.49
CA PRO A 41 -9.63 -9.29 -2.40
C PRO A 41 -10.84 -8.37 -2.57
N ALA A 42 -11.32 -8.22 -3.81
CA ALA A 42 -12.55 -7.47 -4.11
C ALA A 42 -13.81 -8.05 -3.45
N LEU A 43 -13.77 -9.32 -2.99
CA LEU A 43 -14.80 -9.90 -2.12
C LEU A 43 -14.95 -9.12 -0.79
N ILE A 44 -13.92 -8.40 -0.37
CA ILE A 44 -13.93 -7.59 0.85
C ILE A 44 -14.01 -6.11 0.50
N ASN A 45 -13.08 -5.63 -0.33
CA ASN A 45 -13.04 -4.26 -0.82
C ASN A 45 -12.16 -4.21 -2.09
N PRO A 46 -12.59 -3.52 -3.17
CA PRO A 46 -11.83 -3.41 -4.42
C PRO A 46 -10.53 -2.61 -4.25
N ASP A 47 -10.43 -1.74 -3.23
CA ASP A 47 -9.29 -0.85 -2.98
C ASP A 47 -8.25 -1.46 -2.03
N ILE A 48 -8.15 -2.80 -1.98
CA ILE A 48 -7.13 -3.50 -1.21
C ILE A 48 -6.35 -4.50 -2.07
N VAL A 49 -5.16 -4.83 -1.62
CA VAL A 49 -4.36 -5.95 -2.12
C VAL A 49 -3.83 -6.77 -0.95
N ILE A 50 -3.82 -8.10 -1.08
CA ILE A 50 -3.25 -9.00 -0.08
C ILE A 50 -1.74 -9.08 -0.33
N ILE A 51 -0.96 -8.83 0.71
CA ILE A 51 0.51 -8.85 0.70
C ILE A 51 1.11 -9.94 1.60
N GLY A 52 0.26 -10.70 2.30
CA GLY A 52 0.71 -11.80 3.14
C GLY A 52 -0.43 -12.71 3.56
N ARG A 53 -0.12 -14.00 3.74
CA ARG A 53 -1.02 -15.03 4.25
C ARG A 53 -0.34 -15.79 5.37
N GLN A 54 -1.05 -16.07 6.49
CA GLN A 54 -0.55 -16.72 7.69
C GLN A 54 0.76 -16.06 8.18
N VAL A 55 0.71 -14.73 8.27
CA VAL A 55 1.87 -13.90 8.58
C VAL A 55 2.20 -14.02 10.05
N GLN A 56 3.44 -14.42 10.36
CA GLN A 56 3.87 -14.61 11.76
C GLN A 56 4.04 -13.26 12.46
N THR A 57 3.28 -13.07 13.53
CA THR A 57 3.39 -11.96 14.46
C THR A 57 3.84 -12.46 15.85
N LYS A 58 4.01 -11.57 16.82
CA LYS A 58 4.32 -11.95 18.22
C LYS A 58 3.15 -12.69 18.87
N SER A 59 1.93 -12.31 18.52
CA SER A 59 0.68 -12.85 19.07
C SER A 59 0.21 -14.12 18.36
N GLY A 60 0.85 -14.50 17.25
CA GLY A 60 0.52 -15.68 16.46
C GLY A 60 0.41 -15.40 14.96
N PRO A 61 -0.06 -16.38 14.17
CA PRO A 61 -0.25 -16.23 12.75
C PRO A 61 -1.50 -15.38 12.47
N LEU A 62 -1.33 -14.29 11.72
CA LEU A 62 -2.38 -13.46 11.16
C LEU A 62 -2.87 -14.08 9.85
N ASP A 63 -4.19 -14.29 9.70
CA ASP A 63 -4.76 -14.99 8.55
C ASP A 63 -4.36 -14.33 7.22
N LEU A 64 -4.74 -13.07 7.01
CA LEU A 64 -4.35 -12.31 5.81
C LEU A 64 -3.90 -10.90 6.19
N LEU A 65 -2.75 -10.50 5.67
CA LEU A 65 -2.26 -9.13 5.73
C LEU A 65 -2.52 -8.46 4.37
N GLY A 66 -3.24 -7.36 4.39
CA GLY A 66 -3.48 -6.54 3.21
C GLY A 66 -2.89 -5.14 3.35
N ILE A 67 -2.98 -4.39 2.26
CA ILE A 67 -2.70 -2.95 2.24
C ILE A 67 -3.73 -2.26 1.35
N ASP A 68 -4.19 -1.08 1.75
CA ASP A 68 -5.13 -0.29 0.96
C ASP A 68 -4.42 0.76 0.09
N ARG A 69 -5.20 1.40 -0.81
CA ARG A 69 -4.69 2.45 -1.70
C ARG A 69 -4.14 3.69 -0.98
N SER A 70 -4.31 3.80 0.33
CA SER A 70 -3.76 4.89 1.15
C SER A 70 -2.51 4.47 1.93
N GLY A 71 -2.04 3.23 1.78
CA GLY A 71 -0.87 2.71 2.48
C GLY A 71 -1.15 2.15 3.86
N ASN A 72 -2.41 2.08 4.31
CA ASN A 72 -2.74 1.50 5.60
C ASN A 72 -2.66 -0.02 5.53
N LEU A 73 -2.03 -0.65 6.53
CA LEU A 73 -2.06 -2.10 6.65
C LEU A 73 -3.44 -2.58 7.12
N LEU A 74 -3.91 -3.67 6.51
CA LEU A 74 -5.17 -4.32 6.86
C LEU A 74 -4.91 -5.66 7.53
N ILE A 75 -5.46 -5.82 8.73
CA ILE A 75 -5.56 -7.09 9.44
C ILE A 75 -6.90 -7.70 9.05
N LEU A 76 -6.87 -8.81 8.31
CA LEU A 76 -8.06 -9.58 8.00
C LEU A 76 -8.04 -10.85 8.85
N GLU A 77 -8.95 -10.92 9.80
CA GLU A 77 -9.15 -12.10 10.65
C GLU A 77 -10.44 -12.80 10.21
N LEU A 78 -10.34 -14.06 9.90
CA LEU A 78 -11.38 -14.84 9.25
C LEU A 78 -11.97 -15.88 10.21
N LYS A 79 -13.26 -16.12 10.11
CA LYS A 79 -13.96 -17.22 10.80
C LYS A 79 -15.00 -17.85 9.86
N ARG A 80 -14.93 -19.15 9.70
CA ARG A 80 -15.86 -19.89 8.82
C ARG A 80 -17.33 -19.92 9.33
N ASP A 81 -17.54 -19.48 10.56
CA ASP A 81 -18.85 -19.46 11.21
C ASP A 81 -19.18 -18.05 11.73
N MET A 82 -19.87 -17.98 12.85
CA MET A 82 -20.21 -16.72 13.51
C MET A 82 -18.97 -16.08 14.15
N LEU A 83 -18.75 -14.81 13.90
CA LEU A 83 -17.72 -14.00 14.56
C LEU A 83 -18.01 -13.86 16.05
N PRO A 84 -17.20 -14.47 16.94
CA PRO A 84 -17.34 -14.30 18.37
C PRO A 84 -16.70 -12.97 18.82
N ARG A 85 -17.14 -12.45 19.97
CA ARG A 85 -16.57 -11.19 20.52
C ARG A 85 -15.04 -11.24 20.73
N SER A 86 -14.47 -12.42 20.97
CA SER A 86 -13.04 -12.62 21.23
C SER A 86 -12.17 -12.36 20.00
N VAL A 87 -12.73 -12.46 18.79
CA VAL A 87 -11.97 -12.20 17.55
C VAL A 87 -11.47 -10.77 17.46
N LEU A 88 -12.19 -9.81 18.06
CA LEU A 88 -11.74 -8.42 18.10
C LEU A 88 -10.47 -8.24 18.91
N THR A 89 -10.36 -8.93 20.06
CA THR A 89 -9.13 -8.87 20.88
C THR A 89 -7.94 -9.44 20.11
N GLN A 90 -8.11 -10.58 19.44
CA GLN A 90 -7.10 -11.20 18.60
C GLN A 90 -6.63 -10.25 17.50
N ALA A 91 -7.57 -9.63 16.78
CA ALA A 91 -7.25 -8.69 15.71
C ALA A 91 -6.56 -7.40 16.20
N ILE A 92 -6.91 -6.93 17.41
CA ILE A 92 -6.24 -5.79 18.05
C ILE A 92 -4.80 -6.14 18.43
N ASP A 93 -4.57 -7.36 18.95
CA ASP A 93 -3.22 -7.84 19.29
C ASP A 93 -2.35 -7.88 18.02
N TYR A 94 -2.86 -8.40 16.91
CA TYR A 94 -2.16 -8.35 15.62
C TYR A 94 -1.90 -6.93 15.13
N ALA A 95 -2.89 -6.03 15.24
CA ALA A 95 -2.71 -4.64 14.86
C ALA A 95 -1.60 -3.97 15.68
N ALA A 96 -1.56 -4.22 17.00
CA ALA A 96 -0.51 -3.72 17.87
C ALA A 96 0.88 -4.30 17.53
N ASP A 97 0.94 -5.58 17.14
CA ASP A 97 2.20 -6.23 16.77
C ASP A 97 2.83 -5.66 15.50
N ILE A 98 1.99 -5.26 14.52
CA ILE A 98 2.46 -4.75 13.22
C ILE A 98 2.54 -3.23 13.16
N ALA A 99 2.02 -2.51 14.15
CA ALA A 99 1.94 -1.04 14.15
C ALA A 99 3.31 -0.37 13.93
N ASP A 100 4.35 -0.92 14.54
CA ASP A 100 5.71 -0.39 14.45
C ASP A 100 6.59 -1.13 13.41
N TRP A 101 5.99 -1.90 12.50
CA TRP A 101 6.79 -2.57 11.49
C TRP A 101 7.38 -1.56 10.51
N PRO A 102 8.71 -1.57 10.32
CA PRO A 102 9.35 -0.76 9.31
C PRO A 102 8.99 -1.26 7.90
N ILE A 103 9.12 -0.38 6.93
CA ILE A 103 8.75 -0.67 5.54
C ILE A 103 9.51 -1.87 4.96
N GLU A 104 10.76 -2.06 5.35
CA GLU A 104 11.60 -3.17 4.93
C GLU A 104 10.99 -4.52 5.34
N LYS A 105 10.44 -4.60 6.56
CA LYS A 105 9.78 -5.81 7.04
C LYS A 105 8.48 -6.08 6.30
N ILE A 106 7.74 -5.04 5.97
CA ILE A 106 6.49 -5.16 5.19
C ILE A 106 6.81 -5.61 3.77
N ASP A 107 7.86 -5.06 3.16
CA ASP A 107 8.36 -5.46 1.84
C ASP A 107 8.83 -6.93 1.83
N ASP A 108 9.59 -7.36 2.84
CA ASP A 108 9.99 -8.77 3.00
C ASP A 108 8.80 -9.73 3.08
N VAL A 109 7.73 -9.35 3.79
CA VAL A 109 6.48 -10.14 3.85
C VAL A 109 5.81 -10.19 2.49
N CYS A 110 5.75 -9.05 1.80
CA CYS A 110 5.17 -8.93 0.47
C CYS A 110 5.94 -9.79 -0.55
N ILE A 111 7.26 -9.68 -0.61
CA ILE A 111 8.12 -10.47 -1.52
C ILE A 111 7.95 -11.96 -1.25
N LYS A 112 7.91 -12.38 0.00
CA LYS A 112 7.74 -13.79 0.37
C LYS A 112 6.41 -14.36 -0.11
N TYR A 113 5.37 -13.58 -0.18
CA TYR A 113 4.03 -14.02 -0.57
C TYR A 113 3.76 -13.86 -2.07
N THR A 114 4.15 -12.74 -2.66
CA THR A 114 3.83 -12.37 -4.05
C THR A 114 4.95 -12.65 -5.05
N ASN A 115 6.20 -12.83 -4.57
CA ASN A 115 7.45 -12.81 -5.32
C ASN A 115 7.81 -11.44 -5.94
N ASP A 116 7.09 -10.38 -5.58
CA ASP A 116 7.30 -9.02 -6.04
C ASP A 116 7.49 -8.05 -4.87
N SER A 117 8.19 -6.94 -5.10
CA SER A 117 8.34 -5.89 -4.08
C SER A 117 6.99 -5.20 -3.80
N LEU A 118 6.84 -4.68 -2.59
CA LEU A 118 5.66 -3.92 -2.18
C LEU A 118 5.37 -2.76 -3.15
N GLU A 119 6.40 -2.03 -3.58
CA GLU A 119 6.28 -0.95 -4.56
C GLU A 119 5.70 -1.45 -5.89
N SER A 120 6.19 -2.58 -6.40
CA SER A 120 5.70 -3.20 -7.64
C SER A 120 4.23 -3.60 -7.53
N VAL A 121 3.88 -4.29 -6.43
CA VAL A 121 2.51 -4.74 -6.16
C VAL A 121 1.54 -3.56 -6.07
N LEU A 122 1.91 -2.51 -5.33
CA LEU A 122 1.08 -1.32 -5.18
C LEU A 122 0.92 -0.56 -6.49
N SER A 123 2.01 -0.41 -7.26
CA SER A 123 1.98 0.28 -8.55
C SER A 123 1.10 -0.42 -9.58
N GLN A 124 1.12 -1.75 -9.60
CA GLN A 124 0.24 -2.54 -10.47
C GLN A 124 -1.22 -2.43 -10.05
N LYS A 125 -1.49 -2.45 -8.75
CA LYS A 125 -2.86 -2.43 -8.22
C LYS A 125 -3.47 -1.03 -8.25
N PHE A 126 -2.69 0.01 -7.99
CA PHE A 126 -3.13 1.40 -7.86
C PHE A 126 -2.30 2.33 -8.77
N PRO A 127 -2.42 2.20 -10.09
CA PRO A 127 -1.58 2.93 -11.06
C PRO A 127 -1.77 4.45 -11.00
N ASP A 128 -2.88 4.93 -10.46
CA ASP A 128 -3.19 6.36 -10.33
C ASP A 128 -2.71 6.97 -9.00
N GLU A 129 -2.15 6.17 -8.08
CA GLU A 129 -1.65 6.65 -6.79
C GLU A 129 -0.14 6.91 -6.81
N ASP A 130 0.28 7.93 -6.10
CA ASP A 130 1.70 8.23 -5.89
C ASP A 130 2.29 7.34 -4.80
N ILE A 131 2.69 6.13 -5.18
CA ILE A 131 3.14 5.07 -4.27
C ILE A 131 4.38 5.50 -3.49
N GLU A 132 5.25 6.31 -4.08
CA GLU A 132 6.50 6.71 -3.43
C GLU A 132 6.30 7.74 -2.33
N ASN A 133 5.25 8.54 -2.44
CA ASN A 133 4.84 9.47 -1.41
C ASN A 133 3.81 8.86 -0.46
N MET A 134 3.42 7.62 -0.70
CA MET A 134 2.49 6.90 0.15
C MET A 134 3.14 6.61 1.50
N GLN A 135 2.48 7.07 2.55
CA GLN A 135 2.91 6.76 3.91
C GLN A 135 2.42 5.36 4.26
N ILE A 136 3.35 4.41 4.33
CA ILE A 136 3.03 3.01 4.61
C ILE A 136 2.93 2.80 6.11
N ASN A 137 1.84 2.12 6.54
CA ASN A 137 1.62 1.70 7.93
C ASN A 137 1.43 2.85 8.94
N GLU A 138 0.95 4.03 8.51
CA GLU A 138 0.61 5.10 9.48
C GLU A 138 -0.56 4.72 10.39
N THR A 139 -1.53 4.01 9.83
CA THR A 139 -2.65 3.46 10.59
C THR A 139 -2.93 2.02 10.16
N GLN A 140 -3.49 1.24 11.08
CA GLN A 140 -3.92 -0.12 10.82
C GLN A 140 -5.44 -0.14 10.70
N ARG A 141 -5.95 -0.99 9.80
CA ARG A 141 -7.37 -1.27 9.63
C ARG A 141 -7.64 -2.73 10.00
N ILE A 142 -8.69 -2.96 10.76
CA ILE A 142 -9.14 -4.29 11.15
C ILE A 142 -10.41 -4.63 10.40
N ILE A 143 -10.40 -5.74 9.68
CA ILE A 143 -11.57 -6.28 9.00
C ILE A 143 -11.78 -7.71 9.48
N LEU A 144 -12.88 -7.91 10.20
CA LEU A 144 -13.30 -9.23 10.67
C LEU A 144 -14.24 -9.84 9.64
N VAL A 145 -13.97 -11.05 9.18
CA VAL A 145 -14.78 -11.70 8.14
C VAL A 145 -15.37 -13.00 8.66
N GLY A 146 -16.69 -13.14 8.54
CA GLY A 146 -17.39 -14.35 9.00
C GLY A 146 -18.77 -14.52 8.39
N PHE A 147 -19.47 -15.57 8.78
CA PHE A 147 -20.80 -15.91 8.25
C PHE A 147 -21.95 -15.52 9.21
N GLY A 148 -21.64 -14.74 10.20
CA GLY A 148 -22.53 -14.15 11.16
C GLY A 148 -21.75 -13.34 12.18
N ILE A 149 -22.41 -12.61 13.05
CA ILE A 149 -21.77 -11.80 14.09
C ILE A 149 -22.54 -11.84 15.39
N GLU A 150 -21.85 -12.00 16.51
CA GLU A 150 -22.48 -11.82 17.82
C GLU A 150 -22.92 -10.36 18.01
N SER A 151 -24.10 -10.13 18.53
CA SER A 151 -24.64 -8.78 18.77
C SER A 151 -23.77 -7.94 19.73
N SER A 152 -23.01 -8.57 20.60
CA SER A 152 -22.03 -7.92 21.47
C SER A 152 -20.86 -7.35 20.65
N LEU A 153 -20.33 -8.12 19.70
CA LEU A 153 -19.25 -7.70 18.82
C LEU A 153 -19.71 -6.57 17.89
N GLU A 154 -20.91 -6.69 17.29
CA GLU A 154 -21.49 -5.65 16.45
C GLU A 154 -21.57 -4.30 17.19
N ARG A 155 -22.04 -4.30 18.45
CA ARG A 155 -22.09 -3.09 19.29
C ARG A 155 -20.69 -2.51 19.55
N MET A 156 -19.70 -3.37 19.82
CA MET A 156 -18.31 -2.95 20.06
C MET A 156 -17.71 -2.29 18.81
N ILE A 157 -17.88 -2.89 17.65
CA ILE A 157 -17.40 -2.33 16.36
C ILE A 157 -18.02 -0.96 16.12
N ASN A 158 -19.36 -0.85 16.22
CA ASN A 158 -20.07 0.42 16.03
C ASN A 158 -19.57 1.49 17.02
N TRP A 159 -19.42 1.13 18.29
CA TRP A 159 -18.97 2.06 19.33
C TRP A 159 -17.53 2.54 19.11
N LEU A 160 -16.59 1.62 18.85
CA LEU A 160 -15.19 1.94 18.56
C LEU A 160 -15.05 2.80 17.30
N SER A 161 -15.74 2.42 16.24
CA SER A 161 -15.63 3.12 14.96
C SER A 161 -16.30 4.50 14.99
N GLN A 162 -17.48 4.63 15.60
CA GLN A 162 -18.24 5.90 15.56
C GLN A 162 -17.81 6.90 16.63
N LYS A 163 -17.35 6.43 17.81
CA LYS A 163 -17.03 7.31 18.94
C LYS A 163 -15.53 7.57 19.10
N TYR A 164 -14.69 6.62 18.67
CA TYR A 164 -13.24 6.70 18.87
C TYR A 164 -12.47 6.68 17.55
N ASP A 165 -13.18 6.69 16.43
CA ASP A 165 -12.59 6.68 15.08
C ASP A 165 -11.58 5.51 14.85
N VAL A 166 -11.79 4.40 15.57
CA VAL A 166 -10.97 3.19 15.37
C VAL A 166 -11.34 2.57 14.02
N ASN A 167 -10.35 2.24 13.21
CA ASN A 167 -10.54 1.64 11.89
C ASN A 167 -10.84 0.14 12.01
N VAL A 168 -12.03 -0.19 12.49
CA VAL A 168 -12.52 -1.57 12.61
C VAL A 168 -13.87 -1.73 11.93
N ASN A 169 -14.01 -2.79 11.13
CA ASN A 169 -15.27 -3.18 10.49
C ASN A 169 -15.43 -4.70 10.53
N ALA A 170 -16.64 -5.18 10.22
CA ALA A 170 -16.87 -6.59 9.96
C ALA A 170 -17.63 -6.77 8.64
N VAL A 171 -17.19 -7.75 7.88
CA VAL A 171 -17.79 -8.21 6.64
C VAL A 171 -18.48 -9.55 6.91
N ILE A 172 -19.77 -9.58 6.70
CA ILE A 172 -20.58 -10.78 6.87
C ILE A 172 -20.87 -11.37 5.51
N LEU A 173 -20.37 -12.56 5.28
CA LEU A 173 -20.62 -13.34 4.09
C LEU A 173 -21.85 -14.23 4.31
N ASN A 174 -22.58 -14.49 3.26
CA ASN A 174 -23.64 -15.48 3.25
C ASN A 174 -23.40 -16.45 2.08
N TYR A 175 -23.12 -17.70 2.42
CA TYR A 175 -22.93 -18.75 1.46
C TYR A 175 -24.24 -19.47 1.21
N THR A 176 -24.52 -19.76 -0.05
CA THR A 176 -25.77 -20.42 -0.44
C THR A 176 -25.51 -21.35 -1.62
N ARG A 177 -26.05 -22.56 -1.54
CA ARG A 177 -26.02 -23.51 -2.66
C ARG A 177 -27.44 -23.67 -3.22
N THR A 178 -27.55 -23.51 -4.53
CA THR A 178 -28.82 -23.67 -5.24
C THR A 178 -29.18 -25.15 -5.41
N SER A 179 -30.43 -25.44 -5.73
CA SER A 179 -30.87 -26.80 -6.06
C SER A 179 -30.21 -27.37 -7.32
N SER A 180 -29.70 -26.53 -8.21
CA SER A 180 -28.87 -26.91 -9.37
C SER A 180 -27.42 -27.20 -9.03
N GLY A 181 -26.99 -26.88 -7.80
CA GLY A 181 -25.61 -27.09 -7.34
C GLY A 181 -24.70 -25.88 -7.49
N ASP A 182 -25.22 -24.74 -7.99
CA ASP A 182 -24.44 -23.49 -8.07
C ASP A 182 -24.17 -22.92 -6.68
N GLU A 183 -22.97 -22.43 -6.46
CA GLU A 183 -22.55 -21.82 -5.20
C GLU A 183 -22.57 -20.29 -5.33
N LEU A 184 -23.21 -19.63 -4.38
CA LEU A 184 -23.37 -18.17 -4.34
C LEU A 184 -22.79 -17.65 -3.06
N LEU A 185 -22.01 -16.57 -3.16
CA LEU A 185 -21.48 -15.83 -2.02
C LEU A 185 -22.02 -14.41 -2.08
N THR A 186 -22.69 -13.96 -1.02
CA THR A 186 -23.14 -12.58 -0.88
C THR A 186 -22.45 -11.93 0.31
N GLN A 187 -22.24 -10.62 0.24
CA GLN A 187 -21.51 -9.86 1.23
C GLN A 187 -22.37 -8.72 1.78
N THR A 188 -22.21 -8.43 3.08
CA THR A 188 -22.66 -7.19 3.71
C THR A 188 -21.64 -6.73 4.76
N SER A 189 -21.47 -5.43 4.94
CA SER A 189 -20.59 -4.86 5.96
C SER A 189 -21.38 -4.17 7.07
N ILE A 190 -20.84 -4.15 8.29
CA ILE A 190 -21.44 -3.47 9.44
C ILE A 190 -21.39 -1.95 9.27
N ILE A 191 -20.25 -1.45 8.79
CA ILE A 191 -20.05 -0.05 8.44
C ILE A 191 -20.06 0.03 6.92
N SER A 192 -20.88 0.91 6.36
CA SER A 192 -20.99 1.04 4.91
C SER A 192 -19.67 1.51 4.29
N GLU A 193 -19.44 1.08 3.07
CA GLU A 193 -18.24 1.45 2.29
C GLU A 193 -18.10 2.96 2.13
N GLU A 194 -19.21 3.68 1.95
CA GLU A 194 -19.24 5.14 1.85
C GLU A 194 -18.67 5.82 3.11
N LEU A 195 -19.02 5.35 4.30
CA LEU A 195 -18.50 5.86 5.56
C LEU A 195 -17.01 5.53 5.75
N GLU A 196 -16.56 4.36 5.30
CA GLU A 196 -15.14 4.02 5.30
C GLU A 196 -14.35 4.91 4.35
N LEU A 197 -14.82 5.13 3.12
CA LEU A 197 -14.20 6.02 2.14
C LEU A 197 -14.14 7.48 2.62
N GLU A 198 -15.18 7.96 3.32
CA GLU A 198 -15.15 9.29 3.93
C GLU A 198 -14.06 9.41 5.00
N LYS A 199 -13.87 8.38 5.83
CA LYS A 199 -12.80 8.35 6.84
C LYS A 199 -11.41 8.38 6.21
N ILE A 200 -11.20 7.61 5.15
CA ILE A 200 -9.95 7.57 4.39
C ILE A 200 -9.67 8.95 3.76
N LYS A 201 -10.67 9.58 3.15
CA LYS A 201 -10.53 10.92 2.54
C LYS A 201 -10.19 12.01 3.57
N ARG A 202 -10.73 11.93 4.78
CA ARG A 202 -10.42 12.91 5.85
C ARG A 202 -8.98 12.81 6.34
N LYS A 203 -8.34 11.64 6.20
CA LYS A 203 -6.95 11.39 6.63
C LYS A 203 -5.91 11.60 5.51
N LYS A 204 -6.30 11.90 4.26
CA LYS A 204 -5.34 12.19 3.19
C LYS A 204 -4.56 13.47 3.51
N PHE A 205 -3.33 13.28 3.96
CA PHE A 205 -2.37 14.37 4.14
C PHE A 205 -1.87 14.80 2.76
N GLN A 206 -2.10 16.06 2.38
CA GLN A 206 -1.51 16.61 1.17
C GLN A 206 -0.04 16.94 1.44
N ILE A 207 0.87 16.27 0.74
CA ILE A 207 2.29 16.59 0.80
C ILE A 207 2.50 17.94 0.11
N PRO A 208 2.98 18.99 0.82
CA PRO A 208 3.21 20.28 0.20
C PRO A 208 4.31 20.18 -0.87
N MET A 209 4.00 20.56 -2.10
CA MET A 209 4.95 20.65 -3.21
C MET A 209 5.51 22.05 -3.34
N SER A 210 6.73 22.19 -3.86
CA SER A 210 7.40 23.45 -4.17
C SER A 210 8.48 23.22 -5.23
N ASP A 211 8.73 24.24 -6.05
CA ASP A 211 9.89 24.29 -6.95
C ASP A 211 11.02 25.17 -6.40
N ASP A 212 10.81 25.82 -5.24
CA ASP A 212 11.82 26.66 -4.63
C ASP A 212 13.01 25.82 -4.15
N PRO A 213 14.26 26.14 -4.54
CA PRO A 213 15.43 25.46 -4.03
C PRO A 213 15.68 25.84 -2.56
N GLY A 214 16.38 24.97 -1.84
CA GLY A 214 16.94 25.30 -0.53
C GLY A 214 18.03 26.35 -0.65
N ASN A 215 18.43 26.88 0.51
CA ASN A 215 19.55 27.84 0.62
C ASN A 215 20.39 27.45 1.84
N TYR A 216 21.01 26.29 1.77
CA TYR A 216 21.89 25.73 2.80
C TYR A 216 23.34 26.00 2.46
N ASP A 217 24.18 26.18 3.47
CA ASP A 217 25.63 26.11 3.31
C ASP A 217 26.09 24.68 2.94
N ASP A 218 27.33 24.55 2.44
CA ASP A 218 27.84 23.28 1.91
C ASP A 218 27.87 22.17 2.97
N GLU A 219 28.12 22.46 4.23
CA GLU A 219 28.18 21.47 5.30
C GLU A 219 26.78 20.92 5.63
N THR A 220 25.83 21.80 5.87
CA THR A 220 24.42 21.46 6.12
C THR A 220 23.81 20.74 4.91
N LEU A 221 24.09 21.21 3.70
CA LEU A 221 23.61 20.59 2.46
C LEU A 221 24.16 19.16 2.32
N ARG A 222 25.44 18.96 2.57
CA ARG A 222 26.10 17.65 2.53
C ARG A 222 25.50 16.68 3.54
N GLU A 223 25.22 17.13 4.76
CA GLU A 223 24.58 16.30 5.78
C GLU A 223 23.16 15.87 5.38
N LYS A 224 22.33 16.80 4.88
CA LYS A 224 20.97 16.51 4.41
C LYS A 224 20.97 15.53 3.23
N LEU A 225 21.82 15.76 2.24
CA LEU A 225 21.98 14.85 1.10
C LEU A 225 22.44 13.47 1.54
N ARG A 226 23.45 13.39 2.43
CA ARG A 226 23.93 12.11 2.97
C ARG A 226 22.80 11.37 3.70
N ALA A 227 22.08 12.04 4.58
CA ALA A 227 20.97 11.44 5.32
C ALA A 227 19.89 10.91 4.38
N TYR A 228 19.54 11.66 3.33
CA TYR A 228 18.53 11.25 2.35
C TYR A 228 19.01 10.09 1.47
N LEU A 229 20.23 10.18 0.91
CA LEU A 229 20.78 9.16 0.00
C LEU A 229 21.19 7.86 0.71
N SER A 230 21.24 7.86 2.04
CA SER A 230 21.47 6.66 2.87
C SER A 230 20.17 5.98 3.31
N GLN A 231 19.01 6.52 2.96
CA GLN A 231 17.73 5.87 3.26
C GLN A 231 17.52 4.64 2.38
N SER A 232 16.77 3.67 2.89
CA SER A 232 16.39 2.46 2.15
C SER A 232 15.27 2.67 1.13
N LEU A 233 14.80 3.91 0.93
CA LEU A 233 13.78 4.24 -0.07
C LEU A 233 14.29 3.99 -1.50
N HIS A 234 13.44 3.42 -2.35
CA HIS A 234 13.79 3.12 -3.74
C HIS A 234 14.18 4.37 -4.55
N SER A 235 13.48 5.51 -4.36
CA SER A 235 13.83 6.76 -5.02
C SER A 235 15.16 7.34 -4.55
N SER A 236 15.42 7.27 -3.26
CA SER A 236 16.71 7.67 -2.70
C SER A 236 17.85 6.88 -3.34
N ARG A 237 17.69 5.56 -3.47
CA ARG A 237 18.62 4.67 -4.16
C ARG A 237 18.75 5.04 -5.65
N ARG A 238 17.62 5.20 -6.36
CA ARG A 238 17.60 5.55 -7.78
C ARG A 238 18.19 6.93 -8.05
N ILE A 239 17.94 7.91 -7.18
CA ILE A 239 18.60 9.23 -7.26
C ILE A 239 20.10 9.06 -7.09
N LYS A 240 20.55 8.28 -6.11
CA LYS A 240 21.98 8.04 -5.83
C LYS A 240 22.68 7.25 -6.95
N ASP A 241 22.07 6.14 -7.38
CA ASP A 241 22.73 5.14 -8.23
C ASP A 241 22.52 5.41 -9.74
N VAL A 242 21.48 6.19 -10.11
CA VAL A 242 21.16 6.52 -11.52
C VAL A 242 21.18 8.03 -11.79
N LEU A 243 20.26 8.81 -11.19
CA LEU A 243 20.07 10.21 -11.57
C LEU A 243 21.33 11.06 -11.37
N LEU A 244 21.90 11.07 -10.17
CA LEU A 244 23.07 11.90 -9.88
C LEU A 244 24.31 11.51 -10.69
N PRO A 245 24.68 10.20 -10.83
CA PRO A 245 25.80 9.81 -11.69
C PRO A 245 25.61 10.24 -13.14
N VAL A 246 24.43 10.01 -13.72
CA VAL A 246 24.15 10.39 -15.11
C VAL A 246 24.18 11.91 -15.31
N CYS A 247 23.68 12.69 -14.34
CA CYS A 247 23.79 14.16 -14.37
C CYS A 247 25.22 14.67 -14.13
N LEU A 248 26.10 13.89 -13.50
CA LEU A 248 27.54 14.22 -13.41
C LEU A 248 28.27 14.02 -14.74
N GLU A 249 27.88 13.03 -15.53
CA GLU A 249 28.47 12.72 -16.83
C GLU A 249 28.00 13.67 -17.94
N ASN A 250 26.84 14.32 -17.75
CA ASN A 250 26.20 15.20 -18.75
C ASN A 250 26.02 16.62 -18.21
N GLU A 251 25.97 17.62 -19.08
CA GLU A 251 25.65 19.00 -18.70
C GLU A 251 24.16 19.11 -18.35
N PHE A 252 23.31 18.47 -19.13
CA PHE A 252 21.89 18.19 -18.85
C PHE A 252 21.50 16.87 -19.52
N ILE A 253 20.43 16.25 -19.04
CA ILE A 253 19.89 15.02 -19.60
C ILE A 253 18.38 15.12 -19.73
N THR A 254 17.86 14.79 -20.93
CA THR A 254 16.42 14.77 -21.18
C THR A 254 15.75 13.60 -20.48
N ARG A 255 14.47 13.77 -20.20
CA ARG A 255 13.64 12.73 -19.57
C ARG A 255 13.69 11.39 -20.34
N ASP A 256 13.61 11.44 -21.68
CA ASP A 256 13.62 10.21 -22.47
C ASP A 256 14.97 9.50 -22.42
N ARG A 257 16.05 10.23 -22.48
CA ARG A 257 17.37 9.65 -22.35
C ARG A 257 17.61 9.10 -20.94
N LEU A 258 17.09 9.75 -19.92
CA LEU A 258 17.18 9.25 -18.54
C LEU A 258 16.39 7.94 -18.36
N LYS A 259 15.23 7.76 -19.02
CA LYS A 259 14.52 6.48 -19.07
C LYS A 259 15.37 5.36 -19.66
N GLU A 260 16.10 5.64 -20.76
CA GLU A 260 17.04 4.68 -21.36
C GLU A 260 18.13 4.30 -20.38
N GLU A 261 18.67 5.26 -19.62
CA GLU A 261 19.71 4.97 -18.61
C GLU A 261 19.19 4.12 -17.45
N PHE A 262 17.92 4.25 -17.04
CA PHE A 262 17.32 3.35 -16.05
C PHE A 262 17.25 1.90 -16.55
N VAL A 263 16.92 1.69 -17.82
CA VAL A 263 16.90 0.36 -18.45
C VAL A 263 18.32 -0.18 -18.60
N ASN A 264 19.26 0.64 -19.09
CA ASN A 264 20.67 0.24 -19.29
C ASN A 264 21.36 -0.19 -18.00
N LYS A 265 21.01 0.45 -16.87
CA LYS A 265 21.56 0.12 -15.54
C LYS A 265 20.79 -1.04 -14.86
N GLY A 266 19.77 -1.61 -15.50
CA GLY A 266 18.98 -2.71 -14.97
C GLY A 266 18.01 -2.34 -13.83
N GLU A 267 17.76 -1.03 -13.63
CA GLU A 267 16.82 -0.54 -12.62
C GLU A 267 15.37 -0.57 -13.11
N ALA A 268 15.15 -0.67 -14.42
CA ALA A 268 13.83 -0.81 -15.03
C ALA A 268 13.84 -1.88 -16.12
N ALA A 269 12.74 -2.61 -16.25
CA ALA A 269 12.59 -3.64 -17.28
C ALA A 269 12.44 -3.05 -18.68
N ASP A 270 11.79 -1.89 -18.79
CA ASP A 270 11.51 -1.18 -20.04
C ASP A 270 11.37 0.33 -19.80
N THR A 271 11.21 1.10 -20.89
CA THR A 271 11.06 2.57 -20.82
C THR A 271 9.74 3.02 -20.19
N SER A 272 8.72 2.18 -20.14
CA SER A 272 7.44 2.47 -19.46
C SER A 272 7.63 2.44 -17.94
N SER A 273 8.23 1.36 -17.42
CA SER A 273 8.60 1.23 -16.01
C SER A 273 9.59 2.33 -15.58
N ALA A 274 10.58 2.65 -16.44
CA ALA A 274 11.50 3.75 -16.22
C ALA A 274 10.78 5.10 -16.13
N GLY A 275 9.76 5.33 -16.98
CA GLY A 275 8.93 6.53 -16.97
C GLY A 275 8.19 6.70 -15.63
N TYR A 276 7.67 5.61 -15.10
CA TYR A 276 7.05 5.57 -13.79
C TYR A 276 8.04 5.91 -12.67
N PHE A 277 9.21 5.25 -12.63
CA PHE A 277 10.24 5.54 -11.62
C PHE A 277 10.74 6.98 -11.67
N LEU A 278 10.84 7.55 -12.87
CA LEU A 278 11.21 8.94 -13.03
C LEU A 278 10.11 9.91 -12.55
N ALA A 279 8.83 9.54 -12.67
CA ALA A 279 7.74 10.30 -12.09
C ALA A 279 7.83 10.32 -10.55
N LEU A 280 8.13 9.17 -9.92
CA LEU A 280 8.35 9.07 -8.49
C LEU A 280 9.52 9.94 -8.02
N ILE A 281 10.67 9.88 -8.70
CA ILE A 281 11.82 10.76 -8.42
C ILE A 281 11.43 12.23 -8.56
N SER A 282 10.68 12.59 -9.60
CA SER A 282 10.17 13.95 -9.81
C SER A 282 9.29 14.41 -8.65
N GLY A 283 8.46 13.50 -8.13
CA GLY A 283 7.64 13.72 -6.94
C GLY A 283 8.52 14.01 -5.71
N GLN A 284 9.52 13.18 -5.44
CA GLN A 284 10.44 13.40 -4.31
C GLN A 284 11.19 14.73 -4.40
N VAL A 285 11.71 15.05 -5.59
CA VAL A 285 12.39 16.33 -5.81
C VAL A 285 11.43 17.52 -5.61
N GLY A 286 10.14 17.34 -5.96
CA GLY A 286 9.12 18.39 -5.81
C GLY A 286 8.58 18.59 -4.39
N GLN A 287 8.78 17.67 -3.43
CA GLN A 287 8.30 17.86 -2.06
C GLN A 287 8.92 19.06 -1.38
N LYS A 288 8.11 19.88 -0.70
CA LYS A 288 8.57 21.08 0.00
C LYS A 288 9.70 20.79 0.98
N LYS A 289 9.63 19.66 1.71
CA LYS A 289 10.66 19.23 2.69
C LYS A 289 12.01 18.87 2.06
N ASN A 290 12.03 18.54 0.77
CA ASN A 290 13.22 18.11 0.03
C ASN A 290 13.84 19.26 -0.79
N ASP A 291 13.75 20.48 -0.31
CA ASP A 291 14.31 21.68 -0.95
C ASP A 291 15.84 21.60 -1.16
N PHE A 292 16.55 20.85 -0.32
CA PHE A 292 17.97 20.55 -0.48
C PHE A 292 18.27 19.74 -1.76
N LEU A 293 17.34 18.86 -2.21
CA LEU A 293 17.50 18.20 -3.50
C LEU A 293 17.40 19.22 -4.65
N ARG A 294 16.46 20.15 -4.58
CA ARG A 294 16.28 21.22 -5.58
C ARG A 294 17.41 22.25 -5.55
N GLN A 295 18.12 22.39 -4.44
CA GLN A 295 19.32 23.20 -4.38
C GLN A 295 20.43 22.61 -5.29
N VAL A 296 20.49 21.29 -5.42
CA VAL A 296 21.52 20.56 -6.18
C VAL A 296 21.03 20.18 -7.58
N ILE A 297 19.82 19.63 -7.67
CA ILE A 297 19.22 19.13 -8.92
C ILE A 297 18.44 20.27 -9.60
N GLY A 298 18.88 20.64 -10.81
CA GLY A 298 18.14 21.51 -11.69
C GLY A 298 17.28 20.72 -12.67
N TYR A 299 16.17 21.31 -13.08
CA TYR A 299 15.25 20.79 -14.11
C TYR A 299 14.45 21.92 -14.73
N GLU A 300 13.77 21.63 -15.85
CA GLU A 300 12.92 22.55 -16.60
C GLU A 300 11.56 21.90 -16.88
N TYR A 301 10.63 22.70 -17.42
CA TYR A 301 9.31 22.27 -17.86
C TYR A 301 9.08 22.63 -19.35
N PRO A 302 9.81 21.99 -20.29
CA PRO A 302 9.78 22.39 -21.68
C PRO A 302 8.46 22.07 -22.39
N THR A 303 7.76 21.00 -21.98
CA THR A 303 6.56 20.51 -22.68
C THR A 303 5.30 20.74 -21.84
N ASN A 304 5.28 20.29 -20.61
CA ASN A 304 4.13 20.37 -19.71
C ASN A 304 4.53 21.02 -18.38
N PRO A 305 3.68 21.87 -17.77
CA PRO A 305 4.00 22.57 -16.51
C PRO A 305 4.08 21.65 -15.29
N TRP A 306 3.78 20.37 -15.43
CA TRP A 306 3.86 19.35 -14.37
C TRP A 306 4.92 18.28 -14.64
N GLU A 307 5.61 18.30 -15.79
CA GLU A 307 6.56 17.28 -16.18
C GLU A 307 7.98 17.84 -16.19
N LYS A 308 8.76 17.47 -15.17
CA LYS A 308 10.16 17.82 -15.06
C LYS A 308 10.99 17.12 -16.15
N ASP A 309 11.85 17.88 -16.80
CA ASP A 309 12.76 17.43 -17.87
C ASP A 309 14.10 18.18 -17.77
N ASN A 310 15.05 17.91 -18.66
CA ASN A 310 16.35 18.56 -18.74
C ASN A 310 17.06 18.58 -17.36
N TYR A 311 17.13 17.39 -16.73
CA TYR A 311 17.77 17.26 -15.42
C TYR A 311 19.26 17.55 -15.48
N CYS A 312 19.76 18.27 -14.50
CA CYS A 312 21.19 18.55 -14.36
C CYS A 312 21.59 18.65 -12.88
N ILE A 313 22.90 18.58 -12.61
CA ILE A 313 23.43 19.07 -11.34
C ILE A 313 23.89 20.51 -11.55
N ARG A 314 23.41 21.43 -10.70
CA ARG A 314 23.80 22.83 -10.76
C ARG A 314 25.33 22.96 -10.57
N LYS A 315 25.96 23.83 -11.37
CA LYS A 315 27.42 23.90 -11.53
C LYS A 315 28.16 24.03 -10.20
N ASP A 316 27.63 24.81 -9.27
CA ASP A 316 28.25 25.08 -7.97
C ASP A 316 28.32 23.85 -7.06
N TYR A 317 27.45 22.86 -7.28
CA TYR A 317 27.34 21.67 -6.41
C TYR A 317 27.91 20.38 -7.03
N ARG A 318 28.42 20.42 -8.27
CA ARG A 318 28.94 19.22 -8.95
C ARG A 318 30.03 18.51 -8.15
N LYS A 319 31.00 19.27 -7.62
CA LYS A 319 32.08 18.72 -6.81
C LYS A 319 31.59 18.11 -5.49
N LEU A 320 30.66 18.80 -4.80
CA LEU A 320 30.07 18.32 -3.56
C LEU A 320 29.36 16.97 -3.77
N VAL A 321 28.58 16.84 -4.85
CA VAL A 321 27.86 15.61 -5.19
C VAL A 321 28.83 14.49 -5.56
N GLU A 322 29.85 14.78 -6.37
CA GLU A 322 30.86 13.78 -6.75
C GLU A 322 31.59 13.20 -5.54
N ASP A 323 32.03 14.07 -4.63
CA ASP A 323 32.74 13.67 -3.40
C ASP A 323 31.82 12.86 -2.47
N LEU A 324 30.53 13.25 -2.36
CA LEU A 324 29.55 12.56 -1.53
C LEU A 324 29.22 11.16 -2.08
N LEU A 325 29.06 11.01 -3.39
CA LEU A 325 28.78 9.70 -4.01
C LEU A 325 29.96 8.75 -3.85
N LYS A 326 31.20 9.24 -3.97
CA LYS A 326 32.39 8.43 -3.68
C LYS A 326 32.38 7.92 -2.24
N GLU A 327 32.14 8.82 -1.27
CA GLU A 327 32.07 8.47 0.16
C GLU A 327 30.98 7.41 0.46
N LEU A 328 29.80 7.53 -0.17
CA LEU A 328 28.70 6.59 0.04
C LEU A 328 28.95 5.22 -0.60
N ASN A 329 29.72 5.16 -1.69
CA ASN A 329 30.07 3.91 -2.35
C ASN A 329 31.23 3.19 -1.63
N ASP A 330 32.19 3.91 -1.09
CA ASP A 330 33.32 3.33 -0.35
C ASP A 330 32.89 2.67 0.97
N LYS A 331 31.74 3.09 1.56
CA LYS A 331 31.16 2.46 2.76
C LYS A 331 30.39 1.17 2.49
N LYS A 332 30.15 0.80 1.22
CA LYS A 332 29.51 -0.46 0.82
C LYS A 332 30.48 -1.63 0.64
N ASN A 333 31.78 -1.36 0.57
CA ASN A 333 32.88 -2.34 0.53
C ASN A 333 33.50 -2.51 1.92
#